data_f87ef4886963059ffff36af5ed791b43
#
_entry.id   f87ef4886963059ffff36af5ed791b43
#
_cell.length_a   1.000
_cell.length_b   1.000
_cell.length_c   1.000
_cell.angle_alpha   90.00
_cell.angle_beta   90.00
_cell.angle_gamma   90.00
#
_symmetry.space_group_name_H-M   'P 1'
#
loop_
_entity.id
_entity.type
_entity.pdbx_description
1 polymer ?
#
loop_
_entity_poly.entity_id
_entity_poly.type
_entity_poly.pdbx_seq_one_letter_code
_entity_poly.pdbx_strand_id
1 'polypeptide(L)'
;MPTGNIERRKLLKLIGSGATSVALAGCQGTQQTETTDGSSGSDSTATEQTSDDGSGGSGGSGGNDFHFIAGQVFGTLDPAEQVDYTQGLAAQNLYDELITVDAETLQPTAHIAESWDTEDEGQTWVFTLRDDVTFSDGTPLTADDVAYSLTRMLELQRGYSSFWLDYLDPSNITVRDERTVAFEFNQAYGPALATFVQFYIVNSAVVQENEQDGDYGNAYLQNNSAGSGAYVLDNWEQGNSIEASAYEDYWKGWSEDSFDTFRSTVITEESTIKTTMQQGEGDMTDQYMGTQAYAEMDSYSNVRVPEVPQLQLFHFPLNCQKAPTDDINVRKAIAYAFDYDSAVNDIIGGGGVAAGPVPREMAGHNGDLVPMEQDLDKAKEFLDKADYSVEEINEIGLEHVVVAGTELQRQMGLLNQAGLNELGIDLEINPLQWARLTDRATSAESTAHMTNIFHTAKMPSPDSHTYLMYHPSSFGSYISQSWYSTDEIAATLEEARKSTDLQSRLEKYEEAQALIVEGMPSVYIANPPYRIGINENVEGWQYRGVMSFDWDVHSMTRSGEGRAK
;
A
#
# COMPACT_ATOMS: atom_id res chain seq x y z
N MET A 1 8.09 -20.78 31.54
CA MET A 1 7.93 -21.85 30.53
C MET A 1 7.74 -21.17 29.19
N PRO A 2 8.57 -21.41 28.20
CA PRO A 2 8.50 -20.63 26.93
C PRO A 2 7.73 -21.44 25.88
N THR A 3 6.49 -21.12 25.64
CA THR A 3 5.66 -21.72 24.58
C THR A 3 5.08 -20.70 23.58
N GLY A 4 5.41 -19.40 23.73
CA GLY A 4 4.84 -18.35 22.88
C GLY A 4 5.54 -18.06 21.54
N ASN A 5 6.78 -18.51 21.35
CA ASN A 5 7.61 -18.04 20.22
C ASN A 5 7.48 -18.84 18.91
N ILE A 6 6.81 -19.99 18.91
CA ILE A 6 6.74 -20.84 17.70
C ILE A 6 5.52 -20.46 16.82
N GLU A 7 4.45 -19.94 17.41
CA GLU A 7 3.26 -19.54 16.65
C GLU A 7 3.40 -18.16 15.98
N ARG A 8 4.09 -17.22 16.63
CA ARG A 8 4.38 -15.89 16.07
C ARG A 8 5.07 -15.92 14.70
N ARG A 9 6.00 -16.87 14.50
CA ARG A 9 6.70 -17.03 13.21
C ARG A 9 5.81 -17.53 12.07
N LYS A 10 4.65 -18.12 12.38
CA LYS A 10 3.69 -18.53 11.36
C LYS A 10 2.81 -17.37 10.90
N LEU A 11 2.52 -16.43 11.80
CA LEU A 11 1.64 -15.28 11.51
C LEU A 11 2.29 -14.29 10.53
N LEU A 12 3.56 -13.95 10.73
CA LEU A 12 4.30 -13.04 9.84
C LEU A 12 4.50 -13.62 8.42
N LYS A 13 4.38 -14.95 8.24
CA LYS A 13 4.42 -15.59 6.92
C LYS A 13 3.14 -15.40 6.09
N LEU A 14 2.02 -15.03 6.70
CA LEU A 14 0.73 -14.87 6.04
C LEU A 14 0.55 -13.49 5.38
N ILE A 15 1.28 -12.47 5.85
CA ILE A 15 1.19 -11.12 5.28
C ILE A 15 1.85 -11.03 3.88
N GLY A 16 2.71 -11.99 3.53
CA GLY A 16 3.42 -12.03 2.24
C GLY A 16 2.86 -13.02 1.18
N SER A 17 1.83 -13.81 1.48
CA SER A 17 1.42 -14.93 0.62
C SER A 17 0.04 -14.79 -0.03
N GLY A 18 -0.50 -13.58 -0.15
CA GLY A 18 -1.74 -13.30 -0.86
C GLY A 18 -1.66 -13.31 -2.40
N ALA A 19 -0.62 -13.91 -3.00
CA ALA A 19 -0.56 -14.12 -4.43
C ALA A 19 -0.91 -15.58 -4.77
N THR A 20 -2.15 -15.83 -5.12
CA THR A 20 -2.59 -17.09 -5.69
C THR A 20 -1.86 -17.35 -7.01
N SER A 21 -0.99 -18.36 -7.01
CA SER A 21 -0.33 -18.85 -8.20
C SER A 21 -1.35 -19.48 -9.16
N VAL A 22 -1.66 -18.79 -10.26
CA VAL A 22 -2.29 -19.40 -11.43
C VAL A 22 -1.26 -20.29 -12.11
N ALA A 23 -1.41 -21.60 -11.99
CA ALA A 23 -0.58 -22.57 -12.68
C ALA A 23 -0.92 -22.56 -14.18
N LEU A 24 -0.07 -21.98 -14.99
CA LEU A 24 -0.06 -22.18 -16.44
C LEU A 24 0.47 -23.59 -16.75
N ALA A 25 -0.43 -24.47 -17.13
CA ALA A 25 -0.09 -25.77 -17.70
C ALA A 25 0.52 -25.56 -19.09
N GLY A 26 1.85 -25.61 -19.18
CA GLY A 26 2.57 -25.62 -20.43
C GLY A 26 2.52 -26.98 -21.09
N CYS A 27 1.91 -27.10 -22.27
CA CYS A 27 2.05 -28.24 -23.14
C CYS A 27 3.44 -28.23 -23.81
N GLN A 28 4.29 -29.18 -23.49
CA GLN A 28 5.47 -29.51 -24.26
C GLN A 28 5.05 -30.26 -25.53
N GLY A 29 5.25 -29.65 -26.69
CA GLY A 29 5.18 -30.31 -27.99
C GLY A 29 6.58 -30.66 -28.47
N THR A 30 6.87 -31.93 -28.55
CA THR A 30 8.07 -32.50 -29.18
C THR A 30 8.07 -32.31 -30.71
N GLN A 31 9.13 -31.78 -31.24
CA GLN A 31 9.42 -31.79 -32.67
C GLN A 31 9.71 -33.21 -33.15
N GLN A 32 9.07 -33.63 -34.24
CA GLN A 32 9.61 -34.59 -35.20
C GLN A 32 9.29 -34.11 -36.61
N THR A 33 10.35 -33.94 -37.37
CA THR A 33 10.39 -33.74 -38.79
C THR A 33 10.06 -35.04 -39.53
N GLU A 34 9.18 -35.01 -40.55
CA GLU A 34 9.39 -35.78 -41.77
C GLU A 34 8.55 -35.23 -42.92
N THR A 35 9.18 -35.14 -44.05
CA THR A 35 8.72 -34.73 -45.38
C THR A 35 7.85 -35.78 -46.05
N THR A 36 6.84 -35.41 -46.85
CA THR A 36 6.74 -35.70 -48.31
C THR A 36 5.34 -35.37 -48.87
N ASP A 37 5.36 -34.72 -49.99
CA ASP A 37 4.57 -34.68 -51.23
C ASP A 37 3.14 -35.25 -51.29
N GLY A 38 2.26 -34.52 -52.03
CA GLY A 38 1.21 -35.10 -52.83
C GLY A 38 -0.11 -34.33 -53.01
N SER A 39 -0.14 -33.39 -53.92
CA SER A 39 -1.10 -33.13 -55.03
C SER A 39 -2.61 -33.46 -54.89
N SER A 40 -3.37 -32.51 -55.45
CA SER A 40 -4.73 -32.53 -56.07
C SER A 40 -5.92 -32.25 -55.15
N GLY A 41 -6.65 -31.17 -55.30
CA GLY A 41 -7.46 -30.75 -56.48
C GLY A 41 -8.95 -30.98 -56.20
N SER A 42 -9.71 -29.87 -56.23
CA SER A 42 -11.09 -29.65 -56.70
C SER A 42 -12.00 -28.96 -55.67
N ASP A 43 -12.23 -27.72 -55.94
CA ASP A 43 -13.50 -27.16 -56.52
C ASP A 43 -14.75 -27.15 -55.63
N SER A 44 -15.25 -25.93 -55.56
CA SER A 44 -16.59 -25.42 -55.60
C SER A 44 -17.33 -25.09 -54.28
N THR A 45 -17.79 -23.92 -54.45
CA THR A 45 -19.03 -23.21 -54.09
C THR A 45 -18.95 -22.24 -52.94
N ALA A 46 -18.85 -20.98 -53.36
CA ALA A 46 -19.22 -19.81 -52.61
C ALA A 46 -20.70 -19.83 -52.25
N THR A 47 -20.99 -19.68 -50.96
CA THR A 47 -22.28 -19.20 -50.51
C THR A 47 -22.04 -17.91 -49.76
N GLU A 48 -22.47 -16.83 -50.36
CA GLU A 48 -22.59 -15.52 -49.72
C GLU A 48 -23.52 -15.64 -48.53
N GLN A 49 -22.98 -15.47 -47.32
CA GLN A 49 -23.75 -15.07 -46.17
C GLN A 49 -23.46 -13.59 -45.90
N THR A 50 -24.49 -12.83 -46.10
CA THR A 50 -24.58 -11.42 -45.70
C THR A 50 -24.23 -11.32 -44.22
N SER A 51 -23.14 -10.61 -43.94
CA SER A 51 -22.83 -10.12 -42.59
C SER A 51 -23.84 -9.03 -42.25
N ASP A 52 -24.75 -9.38 -41.37
CA ASP A 52 -25.56 -8.41 -40.65
C ASP A 52 -24.62 -7.71 -39.66
N ASP A 53 -24.25 -6.49 -39.95
CA ASP A 53 -23.56 -5.58 -39.08
C ASP A 53 -24.51 -5.19 -37.94
N GLY A 54 -24.62 -6.05 -36.96
CA GLY A 54 -25.19 -5.73 -35.68
C GLY A 54 -24.20 -4.86 -34.88
N SER A 55 -24.16 -3.59 -35.24
CA SER A 55 -23.66 -2.54 -34.35
C SER A 55 -24.51 -2.59 -33.08
N GLY A 56 -24.05 -3.35 -32.10
CA GLY A 56 -24.50 -3.25 -30.73
C GLY A 56 -24.05 -1.92 -30.17
N GLY A 57 -24.84 -0.89 -30.45
CA GLY A 57 -24.74 0.36 -29.74
C GLY A 57 -25.01 0.07 -28.26
N SER A 58 -23.99 0.08 -27.45
CA SER A 58 -24.10 0.34 -26.02
C SER A 58 -24.90 1.62 -25.90
N GLY A 59 -26.17 1.51 -25.51
CA GLY A 59 -27.00 2.63 -25.15
C GLY A 59 -26.33 3.32 -23.98
N GLY A 60 -25.71 4.48 -24.22
CA GLY A 60 -25.28 5.36 -23.17
C GLY A 60 -26.51 5.73 -22.34
N SER A 61 -26.65 5.18 -21.15
CA SER A 61 -27.37 5.84 -20.09
C SER A 61 -26.65 7.16 -19.89
N GLY A 62 -27.33 8.30 -20.00
CA GLY A 62 -26.72 9.64 -19.84
C GLY A 62 -26.33 9.92 -18.39
N GLY A 63 -25.69 8.96 -17.71
CA GLY A 63 -25.16 9.02 -16.38
C GLY A 63 -23.78 9.68 -16.35
N ASN A 64 -23.40 10.19 -15.19
CA ASN A 64 -22.10 10.76 -14.93
C ASN A 64 -21.17 9.63 -14.41
N ASP A 65 -20.48 8.95 -15.32
CA ASP A 65 -19.67 7.77 -15.02
C ASP A 65 -18.21 8.16 -14.72
N PHE A 66 -17.64 7.66 -13.60
CA PHE A 66 -16.23 7.79 -13.28
C PHE A 66 -15.45 6.55 -13.72
N HIS A 67 -14.35 6.76 -14.46
CA HIS A 67 -13.50 5.69 -14.95
C HIS A 67 -12.05 5.81 -14.43
N PHE A 68 -11.70 4.93 -13.52
CA PHE A 68 -10.32 4.75 -13.03
C PHE A 68 -9.59 3.70 -13.87
N ILE A 69 -8.35 4.00 -14.24
CA ILE A 69 -7.46 3.07 -14.95
C ILE A 69 -6.44 2.52 -13.95
N ALA A 70 -6.64 1.26 -13.52
CA ALA A 70 -5.75 0.57 -12.59
C ALA A 70 -4.58 -0.08 -13.34
N GLY A 71 -3.37 0.11 -12.84
CA GLY A 71 -2.16 -0.58 -13.35
C GLY A 71 -1.98 -1.99 -12.80
N GLN A 72 -2.74 -2.37 -11.78
CA GLN A 72 -2.64 -3.66 -11.08
C GLN A 72 -4.00 -4.28 -10.84
N VAL A 73 -3.98 -5.59 -10.60
CA VAL A 73 -5.17 -6.42 -10.38
C VAL A 73 -5.64 -6.31 -8.94
N PHE A 74 -6.94 -6.16 -8.73
CA PHE A 74 -7.58 -6.31 -7.42
C PHE A 74 -7.57 -7.79 -6.99
N GLY A 75 -7.11 -8.07 -5.77
CA GLY A 75 -6.98 -9.44 -5.27
C GLY A 75 -8.25 -9.99 -4.62
N THR A 76 -8.97 -9.17 -3.85
CA THR A 76 -10.16 -9.52 -3.08
C THR A 76 -10.98 -8.27 -2.81
N LEU A 77 -12.29 -8.44 -2.57
CA LEU A 77 -13.19 -7.36 -2.10
C LEU A 77 -13.42 -7.42 -0.57
N ASP A 78 -12.90 -8.45 0.11
CA ASP A 78 -13.01 -8.58 1.57
C ASP A 78 -12.12 -7.56 2.27
N PRO A 79 -12.69 -6.56 3.01
CA PRO A 79 -11.91 -5.53 3.67
C PRO A 79 -11.02 -6.08 4.80
N ALA A 80 -11.31 -7.28 5.34
CA ALA A 80 -10.47 -7.92 6.35
C ALA A 80 -9.19 -8.55 5.78
N GLU A 81 -9.07 -8.69 4.46
CA GLU A 81 -7.88 -9.20 3.78
C GLU A 81 -7.01 -8.10 3.16
N GLN A 82 -7.41 -6.84 3.30
CA GLN A 82 -6.71 -5.70 2.72
C GLN A 82 -5.26 -5.63 3.21
N VAL A 83 -4.32 -5.58 2.26
CA VAL A 83 -2.88 -5.43 2.51
C VAL A 83 -2.19 -4.50 1.51
N ASP A 84 -2.83 -4.19 0.39
CA ASP A 84 -2.31 -3.35 -0.67
C ASP A 84 -3.29 -2.23 -1.08
N TYR A 85 -2.81 -1.30 -1.90
CA TYR A 85 -3.58 -0.11 -2.26
C TYR A 85 -4.78 -0.40 -3.15
N THR A 86 -4.72 -1.43 -4.03
CA THR A 86 -5.83 -1.73 -4.95
C THR A 86 -7.06 -2.23 -4.20
N GLN A 87 -6.85 -3.11 -3.22
CA GLN A 87 -7.92 -3.60 -2.34
C GLN A 87 -8.53 -2.45 -1.53
N GLY A 88 -7.69 -1.55 -1.03
CA GLY A 88 -8.14 -0.40 -0.28
C GLY A 88 -8.94 0.59 -1.10
N LEU A 89 -8.62 0.82 -2.37
CA LEU A 89 -9.41 1.66 -3.27
C LEU A 89 -10.84 1.11 -3.46
N ALA A 90 -10.99 -0.22 -3.60
CA ALA A 90 -12.30 -0.85 -3.65
C ALA A 90 -13.02 -0.70 -2.30
N ALA A 91 -12.33 -0.98 -1.19
CA ALA A 91 -12.92 -0.90 0.15
C ALA A 91 -13.39 0.53 0.48
N GLN A 92 -12.62 1.57 0.13
CA GLN A 92 -12.96 2.96 0.41
C GLN A 92 -14.25 3.45 -0.29
N ASN A 93 -14.62 2.83 -1.41
CA ASN A 93 -15.82 3.20 -2.15
C ASN A 93 -17.03 2.30 -1.83
N LEU A 94 -16.80 1.03 -1.43
CA LEU A 94 -17.85 0.06 -1.13
C LEU A 94 -18.20 -0.05 0.36
N TYR A 95 -17.34 0.43 1.25
CA TYR A 95 -17.48 0.37 2.69
C TYR A 95 -17.19 1.74 3.32
N ASP A 96 -17.59 1.92 4.57
CA ASP A 96 -17.16 3.03 5.41
C ASP A 96 -16.22 2.52 6.51
N GLU A 97 -15.19 3.30 6.82
CA GLU A 97 -14.29 3.09 7.94
C GLU A 97 -14.86 3.64 9.26
N LEU A 98 -14.42 3.11 10.41
CA LEU A 98 -14.85 3.59 11.71
C LEU A 98 -14.52 5.08 11.90
N ILE A 99 -13.30 5.47 11.58
CA ILE A 99 -12.79 6.85 11.52
C ILE A 99 -11.94 7.00 10.25
N THR A 100 -11.82 8.22 9.75
CA THR A 100 -11.09 8.50 8.51
C THR A 100 -9.86 9.39 8.73
N VAL A 101 -9.17 9.74 7.65
CA VAL A 101 -8.02 10.66 7.65
C VAL A 101 -8.45 12.00 7.07
N ASP A 102 -8.19 13.07 7.79
CA ASP A 102 -8.32 14.43 7.27
C ASP A 102 -7.20 14.74 6.26
N ALA A 103 -7.58 15.19 5.05
CA ALA A 103 -6.64 15.35 3.94
C ALA A 103 -5.63 16.49 4.13
N GLU A 104 -5.94 17.50 4.95
CA GLU A 104 -5.05 18.65 5.17
C GLU A 104 -4.06 18.39 6.31
N THR A 105 -4.58 17.84 7.41
CA THR A 105 -3.79 17.62 8.62
C THR A 105 -3.15 16.24 8.69
N LEU A 106 -3.61 15.31 7.88
CA LEU A 106 -3.24 13.88 7.89
C LEU A 106 -3.44 13.23 9.28
N GLN A 107 -4.44 13.71 10.03
CA GLN A 107 -4.79 13.18 11.35
C GLN A 107 -6.10 12.39 11.28
N PRO A 108 -6.28 11.39 12.18
CA PRO A 108 -7.57 10.71 12.32
C PRO A 108 -8.70 11.70 12.62
N THR A 109 -9.83 11.57 11.93
CA THR A 109 -11.01 12.40 12.08
C THR A 109 -12.29 11.57 12.04
N ALA A 110 -13.42 12.17 12.48
CA ALA A 110 -14.72 11.50 12.55
C ALA A 110 -15.21 10.99 11.19
N HIS A 111 -15.82 9.79 11.21
CA HIS A 111 -16.51 9.20 10.06
C HIS A 111 -17.76 8.46 10.54
N ILE A 112 -17.79 7.11 10.60
CA ILE A 112 -18.90 6.38 11.22
C ILE A 112 -18.94 6.63 12.72
N ALA A 113 -17.80 6.66 13.41
CA ALA A 113 -17.73 7.23 14.75
C ALA A 113 -17.73 8.75 14.67
N GLU A 114 -18.76 9.39 15.25
CA GLU A 114 -18.86 10.86 15.36
C GLU A 114 -17.99 11.43 16.49
N SER A 115 -17.67 10.60 17.50
CA SER A 115 -16.79 10.97 18.61
C SER A 115 -16.22 9.73 19.30
N TRP A 116 -15.18 9.96 20.09
CA TRP A 116 -14.56 8.94 20.93
C TRP A 116 -13.99 9.53 22.20
N ASP A 117 -13.89 8.68 23.22
CA ASP A 117 -13.27 8.96 24.51
C ASP A 117 -12.36 7.80 24.94
N THR A 118 -11.49 8.04 25.91
CA THR A 118 -10.67 7.00 26.53
C THR A 118 -10.99 6.82 28.00
N GLU A 119 -10.99 5.59 28.47
CA GLU A 119 -11.11 5.21 29.87
C GLU A 119 -9.84 4.47 30.31
N ASP A 120 -9.65 4.26 31.61
CA ASP A 120 -8.55 3.47 32.18
C ASP A 120 -7.16 3.88 31.66
N GLU A 121 -6.88 5.20 31.73
CA GLU A 121 -5.61 5.79 31.30
C GLU A 121 -5.27 5.51 29.81
N GLY A 122 -6.30 5.36 28.94
CA GLY A 122 -6.15 5.11 27.52
C GLY A 122 -6.03 3.63 27.13
N GLN A 123 -6.38 2.74 28.07
CA GLN A 123 -6.49 1.32 27.79
C GLN A 123 -7.81 0.98 27.09
N THR A 124 -8.91 1.65 27.45
CA THR A 124 -10.22 1.45 26.81
C THR A 124 -10.55 2.63 25.89
N TRP A 125 -10.85 2.34 24.63
CA TRP A 125 -11.34 3.31 23.67
C TRP A 125 -12.83 3.10 23.45
N VAL A 126 -13.61 4.18 23.60
CA VAL A 126 -15.07 4.16 23.50
C VAL A 126 -15.48 5.03 22.33
N PHE A 127 -16.15 4.43 21.35
CA PHE A 127 -16.63 5.12 20.15
C PHE A 127 -18.14 5.29 20.19
N THR A 128 -18.61 6.51 19.88
CA THR A 128 -20.03 6.83 19.68
C THR A 128 -20.29 6.95 18.19
N LEU A 129 -21.21 6.15 17.67
CA LEU A 129 -21.54 6.09 16.25
C LEU A 129 -22.62 7.10 15.87
N ARG A 130 -22.63 7.50 14.60
CA ARG A 130 -23.74 8.21 13.95
C ARG A 130 -25.02 7.38 14.00
N ASP A 131 -26.16 8.02 13.83
CA ASP A 131 -27.48 7.36 13.82
C ASP A 131 -28.21 7.43 12.46
N ASP A 132 -27.54 7.97 11.45
CA ASP A 132 -28.07 8.20 10.11
C ASP A 132 -27.41 7.35 9.01
N VAL A 133 -26.65 6.31 9.39
CA VAL A 133 -25.96 5.43 8.45
C VAL A 133 -26.74 4.14 8.22
N THR A 134 -26.91 3.77 6.96
CA THR A 134 -27.47 2.48 6.54
C THR A 134 -26.53 1.74 5.63
N PHE A 135 -26.57 0.42 5.68
CA PHE A 135 -25.93 -0.44 4.66
C PHE A 135 -26.68 -0.35 3.34
N SER A 136 -26.04 -0.84 2.27
CA SER A 136 -26.61 -0.82 0.91
C SER A 136 -27.94 -1.59 0.75
N ASP A 137 -28.29 -2.45 1.72
CA ASP A 137 -29.58 -3.14 1.78
C ASP A 137 -30.66 -2.33 2.54
N GLY A 138 -30.31 -1.13 3.04
CA GLY A 138 -31.20 -0.23 3.80
C GLY A 138 -31.28 -0.54 5.29
N THR A 139 -30.55 -1.54 5.81
CA THR A 139 -30.53 -1.82 7.26
C THR A 139 -29.63 -0.83 8.00
N PRO A 140 -29.99 -0.36 9.22
CA PRO A 140 -29.16 0.55 10.00
C PRO A 140 -27.81 -0.09 10.38
N LEU A 141 -26.73 0.72 10.34
CA LEU A 141 -25.43 0.35 10.90
C LEU A 141 -25.43 0.60 12.41
N THR A 142 -25.03 -0.39 13.19
CA THR A 142 -25.07 -0.37 14.66
C THR A 142 -23.72 -0.72 15.28
N ALA A 143 -23.60 -0.56 16.60
CA ALA A 143 -22.43 -0.97 17.37
C ALA A 143 -22.17 -2.48 17.32
N ASP A 144 -23.20 -3.31 17.09
CA ASP A 144 -23.05 -4.75 16.90
C ASP A 144 -22.29 -5.06 15.60
N ASP A 145 -22.51 -4.31 14.52
CA ASP A 145 -21.80 -4.46 13.25
C ASP A 145 -20.33 -4.09 13.38
N VAL A 146 -20.02 -3.01 14.12
CA VAL A 146 -18.65 -2.59 14.41
C VAL A 146 -17.92 -3.65 15.24
N ALA A 147 -18.56 -4.15 16.31
CA ALA A 147 -17.99 -5.19 17.16
C ALA A 147 -17.76 -6.50 16.39
N TYR A 148 -18.72 -6.90 15.54
CA TYR A 148 -18.58 -8.08 14.68
C TYR A 148 -17.44 -7.91 13.69
N SER A 149 -17.34 -6.77 13.01
CA SER A 149 -16.32 -6.51 12.00
C SER A 149 -14.91 -6.58 12.58
N LEU A 150 -14.67 -6.00 13.76
CA LEU A 150 -13.36 -6.07 14.42
C LEU A 150 -13.06 -7.49 14.94
N THR A 151 -14.03 -8.15 15.56
CA THR A 151 -13.92 -9.56 15.98
C THR A 151 -13.55 -10.44 14.79
N ARG A 152 -14.24 -10.28 13.67
CA ARG A 152 -13.99 -10.99 12.42
C ARG A 152 -12.54 -10.81 11.93
N MET A 153 -12.02 -9.57 11.91
CA MET A 153 -10.64 -9.30 11.52
C MET A 153 -9.63 -9.99 12.44
N LEU A 154 -9.87 -9.95 13.75
CA LEU A 154 -8.99 -10.59 14.75
C LEU A 154 -9.00 -12.12 14.63
N GLU A 155 -10.15 -12.73 14.38
CA GLU A 155 -10.30 -14.19 14.22
C GLU A 155 -9.72 -14.70 12.90
N LEU A 156 -9.91 -13.96 11.80
CA LEU A 156 -9.31 -14.28 10.51
C LEU A 156 -7.79 -14.13 10.50
N GLN A 157 -7.23 -13.25 11.33
CA GLN A 157 -5.81 -12.95 11.45
C GLN A 157 -5.17 -12.58 10.10
N ARG A 158 -5.88 -11.79 9.28
CA ARG A 158 -5.47 -11.36 7.94
C ARG A 158 -5.43 -9.84 7.85
N GLY A 159 -4.88 -9.34 6.76
CA GLY A 159 -4.84 -7.92 6.47
C GLY A 159 -4.20 -7.11 7.59
N TYR A 160 -4.84 -6.01 7.95
CA TYR A 160 -4.37 -5.12 9.00
C TYR A 160 -4.70 -5.56 10.43
N SER A 161 -5.26 -6.76 10.63
CA SER A 161 -5.48 -7.32 11.98
C SER A 161 -4.21 -7.33 12.85
N SER A 162 -3.04 -7.42 12.21
CA SER A 162 -1.73 -7.36 12.90
C SER A 162 -1.50 -6.08 13.72
N PHE A 163 -2.25 -5.01 13.48
CA PHE A 163 -2.20 -3.81 14.31
C PHE A 163 -2.73 -4.06 15.72
N TRP A 164 -3.66 -5.00 15.89
CA TRP A 164 -4.39 -5.21 17.15
C TRP A 164 -4.16 -6.57 17.79
N LEU A 165 -3.70 -7.60 17.06
CA LEU A 165 -3.58 -8.99 17.55
C LEU A 165 -2.78 -9.16 18.84
N ASP A 166 -1.75 -8.35 19.07
CA ASP A 166 -0.95 -8.39 20.29
C ASP A 166 -1.56 -7.55 21.44
N TYR A 167 -2.59 -6.74 21.16
CA TYR A 167 -3.11 -5.72 22.07
C TYR A 167 -4.60 -5.88 22.40
N LEU A 168 -5.39 -6.52 21.55
CA LEU A 168 -6.84 -6.63 21.70
C LEU A 168 -7.30 -8.08 21.51
N ASP A 169 -8.01 -8.60 22.51
CA ASP A 169 -8.69 -9.90 22.43
C ASP A 169 -10.16 -9.66 22.01
N PRO A 170 -10.75 -10.48 21.11
CA PRO A 170 -12.14 -10.35 20.72
C PRO A 170 -13.13 -10.29 21.88
N SER A 171 -12.83 -10.98 23.00
CA SER A 171 -13.66 -10.96 24.23
C SER A 171 -13.69 -9.60 24.94
N ASN A 172 -12.78 -8.70 24.59
CA ASN A 172 -12.65 -7.36 25.14
C ASN A 172 -13.31 -6.29 24.26
N ILE A 173 -14.06 -6.69 23.23
CA ILE A 173 -14.91 -5.84 22.42
C ILE A 173 -16.31 -5.87 23.01
N THR A 174 -16.81 -4.71 23.47
CA THR A 174 -18.08 -4.62 24.20
C THR A 174 -19.03 -3.62 23.56
N VAL A 175 -20.19 -4.09 23.14
CA VAL A 175 -21.32 -3.22 22.77
C VAL A 175 -22.00 -2.74 24.03
N ARG A 176 -22.02 -1.43 24.27
CA ARG A 176 -22.67 -0.79 25.44
C ARG A 176 -24.13 -0.46 25.19
N ASP A 177 -24.42 -0.03 23.98
CA ASP A 177 -25.75 0.22 23.44
C ASP A 177 -25.70 0.23 21.90
N GLU A 178 -26.83 0.54 21.25
CA GLU A 178 -26.98 0.51 19.79
C GLU A 178 -25.95 1.38 19.02
N ARG A 179 -25.42 2.43 19.68
CA ARG A 179 -24.48 3.40 19.09
C ARG A 179 -23.13 3.48 19.80
N THR A 180 -22.92 2.70 20.83
CA THR A 180 -21.69 2.80 21.63
C THR A 180 -20.96 1.47 21.70
N VAL A 181 -19.74 1.44 21.20
CA VAL A 181 -18.83 0.29 21.27
C VAL A 181 -17.56 0.66 22.01
N ALA A 182 -17.03 -0.26 22.81
CA ALA A 182 -15.80 -0.10 23.56
C ALA A 182 -14.80 -1.22 23.24
N PHE A 183 -13.54 -0.84 23.07
CA PHE A 183 -12.40 -1.74 22.82
C PHE A 183 -11.42 -1.61 23.99
N GLU A 184 -11.31 -2.65 24.81
CA GLU A 184 -10.40 -2.71 25.96
C GLU A 184 -9.11 -3.42 25.53
N PHE A 185 -8.06 -2.64 25.33
CA PHE A 185 -6.73 -3.16 25.03
C PHE A 185 -6.07 -3.74 26.30
N ASN A 186 -5.18 -4.70 26.16
CA ASN A 186 -4.46 -5.32 27.28
C ASN A 186 -3.45 -4.36 27.95
N GLN A 187 -3.16 -3.22 27.32
CA GLN A 187 -2.38 -2.10 27.85
C GLN A 187 -2.77 -0.82 27.10
N ALA A 188 -2.37 0.34 27.61
CA ALA A 188 -2.51 1.60 26.88
C ALA A 188 -1.90 1.49 25.47
N TYR A 189 -2.68 1.91 24.45
CA TYR A 189 -2.28 1.80 23.05
C TYR A 189 -2.47 3.14 22.33
N GLY A 190 -1.43 3.97 22.36
CA GLY A 190 -1.45 5.32 21.81
C GLY A 190 -1.75 5.41 20.32
N PRO A 191 -1.25 4.49 19.43
CA PRO A 191 -1.56 4.52 18.01
C PRO A 191 -3.00 4.13 17.64
N ALA A 192 -3.86 3.74 18.58
CA ALA A 192 -5.19 3.17 18.33
C ALA A 192 -5.97 3.93 17.25
N LEU A 193 -6.17 5.26 17.40
CA LEU A 193 -6.92 6.03 16.41
C LEU A 193 -6.29 5.96 15.00
N ALA A 194 -4.96 6.06 14.92
CA ALA A 194 -4.28 5.97 13.63
C ALA A 194 -4.46 4.60 12.95
N THR A 195 -4.66 3.52 13.71
CA THR A 195 -4.89 2.18 13.17
C THR A 195 -6.33 1.97 12.71
N PHE A 196 -7.31 2.61 13.35
CA PHE A 196 -8.72 2.45 13.00
C PHE A 196 -9.14 3.14 11.69
N VAL A 197 -8.28 3.95 11.09
CA VAL A 197 -8.51 4.49 9.73
C VAL A 197 -8.47 3.41 8.64
N GLN A 198 -7.96 2.22 8.94
CA GLN A 198 -7.96 1.06 8.04
C GLN A 198 -8.98 -0.01 8.45
N PHE A 199 -9.95 0.37 9.29
CA PHE A 199 -10.95 -0.54 9.81
C PHE A 199 -12.32 -0.25 9.21
N TYR A 200 -12.71 -1.07 8.22
CA TYR A 200 -13.96 -1.00 7.49
C TYR A 200 -15.04 -1.87 8.13
N ILE A 201 -16.29 -1.39 8.12
CA ILE A 201 -17.42 -2.03 8.76
C ILE A 201 -18.24 -2.82 7.73
N VAL A 202 -18.57 -4.07 8.06
CA VAL A 202 -19.43 -4.93 7.24
C VAL A 202 -20.79 -5.14 7.89
N ASN A 203 -21.83 -5.34 7.09
CA ASN A 203 -23.15 -5.76 7.54
C ASN A 203 -23.05 -7.15 8.16
N SER A 204 -23.09 -7.23 9.46
CA SER A 204 -22.89 -8.46 10.22
C SER A 204 -23.94 -9.52 9.90
N ALA A 205 -25.20 -9.13 9.66
CA ALA A 205 -26.30 -10.03 9.34
C ALA A 205 -26.08 -10.71 7.96
N VAL A 206 -25.72 -9.92 6.94
CA VAL A 206 -25.43 -10.45 5.60
C VAL A 206 -24.23 -11.39 5.62
N VAL A 207 -23.17 -11.01 6.33
CA VAL A 207 -21.94 -11.82 6.39
C VAL A 207 -22.19 -13.13 7.12
N GLN A 208 -22.90 -13.11 8.27
CA GLN A 208 -23.25 -14.32 9.02
C GLN A 208 -24.20 -15.26 8.26
N GLU A 209 -25.13 -14.72 7.47
CA GLU A 209 -26.01 -15.54 6.63
C GLU A 209 -25.23 -16.32 5.54
N ASN A 210 -24.10 -15.75 5.10
CA ASN A 210 -23.26 -16.31 4.05
C ASN A 210 -21.99 -17.01 4.58
N GLU A 211 -21.85 -17.16 5.89
CA GLU A 211 -20.73 -17.87 6.52
C GLU A 211 -20.74 -19.36 6.17
N GLN A 212 -19.58 -19.91 5.85
CA GLN A 212 -19.37 -21.32 5.53
C GLN A 212 -18.24 -21.90 6.39
N ASP A 213 -18.53 -22.98 7.09
CA ASP A 213 -17.54 -23.75 7.87
C ASP A 213 -16.70 -22.92 8.86
N GLY A 214 -17.22 -21.81 9.39
CA GLY A 214 -16.54 -20.93 10.33
C GLY A 214 -15.53 -19.98 9.67
N ASP A 215 -15.74 -19.65 8.38
CA ASP A 215 -14.89 -18.73 7.61
C ASP A 215 -15.21 -17.25 7.85
N TYR A 216 -16.13 -16.94 8.75
CA TYR A 216 -16.61 -15.57 9.00
C TYR A 216 -17.08 -14.86 7.72
N GLY A 217 -17.66 -15.60 6.75
CA GLY A 217 -18.13 -15.09 5.47
C GLY A 217 -17.02 -14.60 4.52
N ASN A 218 -15.78 -15.04 4.74
CA ASN A 218 -14.65 -14.65 3.89
C ASN A 218 -14.84 -15.08 2.43
N ALA A 219 -15.27 -16.32 2.17
CA ALA A 219 -15.50 -16.79 0.82
C ALA A 219 -16.58 -15.99 0.07
N TYR A 220 -17.58 -15.47 0.78
CA TYR A 220 -18.60 -14.59 0.23
C TYR A 220 -18.02 -13.22 -0.12
N LEU A 221 -17.35 -12.54 0.84
CA LEU A 221 -16.83 -11.21 0.67
C LEU A 221 -15.62 -11.12 -0.28
N GLN A 222 -14.97 -12.23 -0.60
CA GLN A 222 -13.97 -12.23 -1.68
C GLN A 222 -14.55 -11.80 -3.03
N ASN A 223 -15.85 -11.97 -3.26
CA ASN A 223 -16.49 -11.72 -4.54
C ASN A 223 -17.75 -10.82 -4.46
N ASN A 224 -18.13 -10.40 -3.25
CA ASN A 224 -19.32 -9.58 -3.01
C ASN A 224 -18.98 -8.45 -2.04
N SER A 225 -19.83 -7.45 -1.94
CA SER A 225 -19.75 -6.44 -0.91
C SER A 225 -20.95 -6.51 0.04
N ALA A 226 -20.75 -6.06 1.29
CA ALA A 226 -21.78 -5.92 2.30
C ALA A 226 -21.47 -4.66 3.13
N GLY A 227 -21.25 -3.54 2.46
CA GLY A 227 -20.84 -2.29 3.07
C GLY A 227 -21.91 -1.23 3.11
N SER A 228 -21.57 -0.10 3.75
CA SER A 228 -22.34 1.12 3.85
C SER A 228 -21.77 2.26 2.99
N GLY A 229 -20.74 1.97 2.18
CA GLY A 229 -20.03 2.96 1.39
C GLY A 229 -20.90 3.66 0.34
N ALA A 230 -20.32 4.68 -0.30
CA ALA A 230 -21.02 5.51 -1.26
C ALA A 230 -21.50 4.75 -2.52
N TYR A 231 -20.87 3.63 -2.84
CA TYR A 231 -21.20 2.83 -4.03
C TYR A 231 -21.55 1.39 -3.65
N VAL A 232 -22.46 0.80 -4.42
CA VAL A 232 -22.87 -0.62 -4.34
C VAL A 232 -22.26 -1.37 -5.49
N LEU A 233 -21.64 -2.50 -5.20
CA LEU A 233 -21.04 -3.37 -6.22
C LEU A 233 -22.10 -3.90 -7.18
N ASP A 234 -21.95 -3.64 -8.48
CA ASP A 234 -22.78 -4.19 -9.55
C ASP A 234 -22.13 -5.43 -10.17
N ASN A 235 -20.84 -5.34 -10.47
CA ASN A 235 -20.09 -6.41 -11.13
C ASN A 235 -18.60 -6.36 -10.75
N TRP A 236 -18.01 -7.55 -10.63
CA TRP A 236 -16.56 -7.68 -10.53
C TRP A 236 -16.06 -8.85 -11.39
N GLU A 237 -15.28 -8.51 -12.39
CA GLU A 237 -14.49 -9.46 -13.16
C GLU A 237 -13.08 -9.51 -12.61
N GLN A 238 -12.80 -10.56 -11.82
CA GLN A 238 -11.51 -10.70 -11.16
C GLN A 238 -10.34 -10.57 -12.14
N GLY A 239 -9.44 -9.63 -11.85
CA GLY A 239 -8.28 -9.35 -12.68
C GLY A 239 -8.56 -8.43 -13.88
N ASN A 240 -9.77 -7.94 -14.06
CA ASN A 240 -10.16 -7.12 -15.20
C ASN A 240 -10.85 -5.82 -14.79
N SER A 241 -12.00 -5.89 -14.09
CA SER A 241 -12.77 -4.69 -13.77
C SER A 241 -13.64 -4.81 -12.53
N ILE A 242 -13.93 -3.65 -11.92
CA ILE A 242 -14.98 -3.44 -10.92
C ILE A 242 -15.95 -2.41 -11.48
N GLU A 243 -17.25 -2.63 -11.30
CA GLU A 243 -18.32 -1.69 -11.61
C GLU A 243 -19.23 -1.56 -10.38
N ALA A 244 -19.59 -0.34 -10.03
CA ALA A 244 -20.44 -0.03 -8.88
C ALA A 244 -21.30 1.20 -9.16
N SER A 245 -22.52 1.19 -8.65
CA SER A 245 -23.49 2.30 -8.77
C SER A 245 -23.63 3.05 -7.45
N ALA A 246 -23.91 4.35 -7.54
CA ALA A 246 -24.14 5.19 -6.36
C ALA A 246 -25.26 4.66 -5.47
N TYR A 247 -25.02 4.59 -4.16
CA TYR A 247 -26.05 4.27 -3.16
C TYR A 247 -26.90 5.51 -2.90
N GLU A 248 -28.15 5.52 -3.37
CA GLU A 248 -29.02 6.71 -3.33
C GLU A 248 -29.19 7.28 -1.91
N ASP A 249 -29.29 6.41 -0.90
CA ASP A 249 -29.49 6.76 0.51
C ASP A 249 -28.17 6.92 1.30
N TYR A 250 -27.04 7.14 0.59
CA TYR A 250 -25.75 7.33 1.26
C TYR A 250 -25.79 8.53 2.22
N TRP A 251 -25.34 8.32 3.45
CA TRP A 251 -25.50 9.27 4.54
C TRP A 251 -24.86 10.66 4.34
N LYS A 252 -23.84 10.78 3.49
CA LYS A 252 -23.25 12.10 3.12
C LYS A 252 -24.07 12.83 2.07
N GLY A 253 -25.07 12.16 1.46
CA GLY A 253 -25.87 12.71 0.37
C GLY A 253 -25.09 12.88 -0.93
N TRP A 254 -25.74 13.38 -1.97
CA TRP A 254 -25.20 13.53 -3.31
C TRP A 254 -25.37 14.95 -3.85
N SER A 255 -24.40 15.42 -4.65
CA SER A 255 -24.55 16.65 -5.42
C SER A 255 -25.08 16.35 -6.83
N GLU A 256 -25.57 17.37 -7.54
CA GLU A 256 -26.03 17.20 -8.93
C GLU A 256 -24.89 16.79 -9.89
N ASP A 257 -23.64 17.11 -9.55
CA ASP A 257 -22.46 16.86 -10.35
C ASP A 257 -21.65 15.65 -9.89
N SER A 258 -22.12 14.92 -8.84
CA SER A 258 -21.51 13.67 -8.36
C SER A 258 -21.59 12.58 -9.42
N PHE A 259 -20.68 11.63 -9.37
CA PHE A 259 -20.66 10.48 -10.26
C PHE A 259 -21.75 9.46 -9.90
N ASP A 260 -22.55 9.05 -10.89
CA ASP A 260 -23.63 8.08 -10.73
C ASP A 260 -23.09 6.64 -10.66
N THR A 261 -21.95 6.38 -11.32
CA THR A 261 -21.27 5.10 -11.34
C THR A 261 -19.77 5.26 -11.16
N PHE A 262 -19.16 4.21 -10.65
CA PHE A 262 -17.71 4.05 -10.55
C PHE A 262 -17.30 2.79 -11.31
N ARG A 263 -16.36 2.92 -12.22
CA ARG A 263 -15.74 1.80 -12.92
C ARG A 263 -14.23 1.87 -12.80
N SER A 264 -13.60 0.76 -12.42
CA SER A 264 -12.16 0.58 -12.52
C SER A 264 -11.82 -0.52 -13.50
N THR A 265 -10.90 -0.28 -14.43
CA THR A 265 -10.40 -1.29 -15.38
C THR A 265 -8.90 -1.45 -15.28
N VAL A 266 -8.41 -2.69 -15.39
CA VAL A 266 -6.98 -2.99 -15.35
C VAL A 266 -6.35 -2.83 -16.72
N ILE A 267 -5.45 -1.86 -16.85
CA ILE A 267 -4.65 -1.62 -18.06
C ILE A 267 -3.19 -1.49 -17.63
N THR A 268 -2.34 -2.45 -18.02
CA THR A 268 -0.93 -2.50 -17.60
C THR A 268 0.03 -1.82 -18.56
N GLU A 269 -0.39 -1.57 -19.81
CA GLU A 269 0.45 -0.99 -20.84
C GLU A 269 0.39 0.54 -20.82
N GLU A 270 1.46 1.22 -20.41
CA GLU A 270 1.51 2.70 -20.30
C GLU A 270 1.08 3.43 -21.58
N SER A 271 1.40 2.88 -22.76
CA SER A 271 0.98 3.46 -24.03
C SER A 271 -0.53 3.47 -24.22
N THR A 272 -1.21 2.42 -23.74
CA THR A 272 -2.67 2.33 -23.78
C THR A 272 -3.28 3.28 -22.76
N ILE A 273 -2.76 3.32 -21.52
CA ILE A 273 -3.20 4.28 -20.50
C ILE A 273 -3.15 5.71 -21.02
N LYS A 274 -2.00 6.13 -21.56
CA LYS A 274 -1.81 7.47 -22.14
C LYS A 274 -2.81 7.77 -23.25
N THR A 275 -3.07 6.82 -24.13
CA THR A 275 -4.03 6.97 -25.24
C THR A 275 -5.45 7.14 -24.72
N THR A 276 -5.88 6.31 -23.76
CA THR A 276 -7.21 6.39 -23.12
C THR A 276 -7.42 7.74 -22.43
N MET A 277 -6.41 8.21 -21.69
CA MET A 277 -6.46 9.53 -21.05
C MET A 277 -6.49 10.68 -22.08
N GLN A 278 -5.70 10.60 -23.14
CA GLN A 278 -5.68 11.62 -24.20
C GLN A 278 -7.02 11.72 -24.95
N GLN A 279 -7.72 10.60 -25.11
CA GLN A 279 -9.04 10.54 -25.76
C GLN A 279 -10.18 10.98 -24.83
N GLY A 280 -9.91 11.16 -23.52
CA GLY A 280 -10.92 11.52 -22.52
C GLY A 280 -11.82 10.35 -22.15
N GLU A 281 -11.39 9.11 -22.39
CA GLU A 281 -12.10 7.87 -22.05
C GLU A 281 -11.78 7.37 -20.63
N GLY A 282 -10.76 7.96 -19.96
CA GLY A 282 -10.38 7.74 -18.57
C GLY A 282 -10.42 9.05 -17.79
N ASP A 283 -10.81 8.97 -16.53
CA ASP A 283 -10.87 10.11 -15.62
C ASP A 283 -9.64 10.21 -14.73
N MET A 284 -9.07 9.06 -14.33
CA MET A 284 -7.93 9.02 -13.42
C MET A 284 -7.06 7.78 -13.69
N THR A 285 -5.74 7.93 -13.51
CA THR A 285 -4.79 6.82 -13.66
C THR A 285 -4.27 6.30 -12.32
N ASP A 286 -3.58 5.16 -12.38
CA ASP A 286 -2.74 4.65 -11.30
C ASP A 286 -1.53 5.58 -11.01
N GLN A 287 -0.94 5.42 -9.81
CA GLN A 287 0.23 6.15 -9.33
C GLN A 287 1.60 5.55 -9.73
N TYR A 288 1.64 4.37 -10.33
CA TYR A 288 2.90 3.64 -10.57
C TYR A 288 3.41 3.70 -12.00
N MET A 289 3.13 4.78 -12.70
CA MET A 289 3.66 5.02 -14.05
C MET A 289 5.06 5.65 -14.01
N GLY A 290 5.80 5.50 -15.12
CA GLY A 290 7.12 6.13 -15.24
C GLY A 290 7.05 7.67 -15.29
N THR A 291 8.07 8.34 -14.77
CA THR A 291 8.15 9.82 -14.73
C THR A 291 7.96 10.45 -16.11
N GLN A 292 8.47 9.82 -17.17
CA GLN A 292 8.29 10.29 -18.54
C GLN A 292 6.83 10.18 -19.01
N ALA A 293 6.10 9.15 -18.60
CA ALA A 293 4.69 8.99 -18.95
C ALA A 293 3.84 10.09 -18.32
N TYR A 294 4.09 10.45 -17.07
CA TYR A 294 3.43 11.60 -16.43
C TYR A 294 3.75 12.92 -17.12
N ALA A 295 5.02 13.18 -17.46
CA ALA A 295 5.41 14.40 -18.18
C ALA A 295 4.75 14.50 -19.56
N GLU A 296 4.54 13.37 -20.25
CA GLU A 296 3.81 13.33 -21.51
C GLU A 296 2.32 13.61 -21.31
N MET A 297 1.68 12.98 -20.33
CA MET A 297 0.27 13.22 -20.00
C MET A 297 -0.01 14.66 -19.57
N ASP A 298 0.89 15.28 -18.81
CA ASP A 298 0.77 16.69 -18.39
C ASP A 298 0.82 17.67 -19.59
N SER A 299 1.31 17.21 -20.75
CA SER A 299 1.27 17.96 -21.99
C SER A 299 -0.08 17.92 -22.72
N TYR A 300 -1.00 17.04 -22.31
CA TYR A 300 -2.33 16.91 -22.93
C TYR A 300 -3.26 18.03 -22.44
N SER A 301 -4.09 18.56 -23.33
CA SER A 301 -4.97 19.69 -23.01
C SER A 301 -6.15 19.33 -22.08
N ASN A 302 -6.39 18.04 -21.87
CA ASN A 302 -7.51 17.51 -21.08
C ASN A 302 -7.06 16.72 -19.86
N VAL A 303 -5.76 16.69 -19.56
CA VAL A 303 -5.20 15.96 -18.43
C VAL A 303 -4.28 16.89 -17.64
N ARG A 304 -4.40 16.87 -16.33
CA ARG A 304 -3.42 17.44 -15.38
C ARG A 304 -2.73 16.32 -14.63
N VAL A 305 -1.50 16.55 -14.22
CA VAL A 305 -0.73 15.63 -13.37
C VAL A 305 -0.35 16.37 -12.09
N PRO A 306 -1.20 16.31 -11.06
CA PRO A 306 -0.86 16.91 -9.78
C PRO A 306 0.33 16.19 -9.16
N GLU A 307 1.18 16.97 -8.48
CA GLU A 307 2.27 16.48 -7.67
C GLU A 307 2.01 16.91 -6.23
N VAL A 308 1.75 15.95 -5.36
CA VAL A 308 1.44 16.22 -3.95
C VAL A 308 2.36 15.42 -3.03
N PRO A 309 2.67 15.94 -1.84
CA PRO A 309 3.40 15.18 -0.83
C PRO A 309 2.70 13.87 -0.47
N GLN A 310 3.47 12.80 -0.24
CA GLN A 310 2.92 11.55 0.26
C GLN A 310 3.74 11.02 1.44
N LEU A 311 3.10 10.23 2.28
CA LEU A 311 3.75 9.58 3.42
C LEU A 311 4.50 8.31 2.99
N GLN A 312 5.42 8.47 2.04
CA GLN A 312 6.21 7.37 1.48
C GLN A 312 7.71 7.64 1.65
N LEU A 313 8.43 6.59 1.98
CA LEU A 313 9.88 6.53 1.99
C LEU A 313 10.37 5.58 0.91
N PHE A 314 11.29 6.03 0.06
CA PHE A 314 12.12 5.16 -0.75
C PHE A 314 13.51 5.02 -0.15
N HIS A 315 13.93 3.80 0.16
CA HIS A 315 15.18 3.54 0.86
C HIS A 315 15.78 2.18 0.49
N PHE A 316 17.05 1.97 0.85
CA PHE A 316 17.70 0.67 0.83
C PHE A 316 17.92 0.21 2.26
N PRO A 317 17.08 -0.67 2.85
CA PRO A 317 17.44 -1.33 4.09
C PRO A 317 18.71 -2.14 3.92
N LEU A 318 19.63 -1.99 4.88
CA LEU A 318 20.92 -2.67 4.94
C LEU A 318 20.83 -3.77 6.00
N ASN A 319 21.05 -5.03 5.61
CA ASN A 319 20.99 -6.15 6.55
C ASN A 319 22.13 -6.09 7.57
N CYS A 320 21.86 -5.57 8.75
CA CYS A 320 22.85 -5.35 9.81
C CYS A 320 23.31 -6.63 10.54
N GLN A 321 22.78 -7.81 10.16
CA GLN A 321 23.19 -9.10 10.71
C GLN A 321 23.94 -9.96 9.69
N LYS A 322 24.34 -9.39 8.55
CA LYS A 322 25.01 -10.10 7.47
C LYS A 322 26.32 -9.40 7.09
N ALA A 323 27.44 -10.16 7.10
CA ALA A 323 28.73 -9.63 6.63
C ALA A 323 28.66 -9.28 5.12
N PRO A 324 29.23 -8.17 4.69
CA PRO A 324 29.97 -7.16 5.44
C PRO A 324 29.12 -6.01 5.95
N THR A 325 27.78 -6.01 5.71
CA THR A 325 26.87 -4.93 6.14
C THR A 325 26.54 -4.97 7.64
N ASP A 326 27.05 -5.95 8.39
CA ASP A 326 27.05 -5.96 9.86
C ASP A 326 27.99 -4.89 10.45
N ASP A 327 29.03 -4.46 9.72
CA ASP A 327 29.90 -3.35 10.13
C ASP A 327 29.24 -2.00 9.79
N ILE A 328 29.09 -1.15 10.79
CA ILE A 328 28.53 0.21 10.64
C ILE A 328 29.36 1.09 9.70
N ASN A 329 30.68 0.90 9.64
CA ASN A 329 31.55 1.70 8.77
C ASN A 329 31.34 1.30 7.31
N VAL A 330 31.10 0.03 7.01
CA VAL A 330 30.70 -0.43 5.67
C VAL A 330 29.36 0.21 5.30
N ARG A 331 28.37 0.19 6.20
CA ARG A 331 27.06 0.82 5.93
C ARG A 331 27.17 2.33 5.68
N LYS A 332 27.98 3.04 6.47
CA LYS A 332 28.24 4.47 6.26
C LYS A 332 28.97 4.73 4.94
N ALA A 333 29.94 3.89 4.57
CA ALA A 333 30.60 4.01 3.28
C ALA A 333 29.62 3.83 2.11
N ILE A 334 28.71 2.85 2.17
CA ILE A 334 27.65 2.65 1.17
C ILE A 334 26.76 3.90 1.08
N ALA A 335 26.33 4.45 2.22
CA ALA A 335 25.46 5.60 2.25
C ALA A 335 26.14 6.88 1.69
N TYR A 336 27.41 7.12 2.02
CA TYR A 336 28.15 8.26 1.45
C TYR A 336 28.57 8.08 -0.02
N ALA A 337 28.59 6.86 -0.54
CA ALA A 337 28.89 6.60 -1.95
C ALA A 337 27.69 6.85 -2.87
N PHE A 338 26.46 6.86 -2.35
CA PHE A 338 25.24 6.98 -3.14
C PHE A 338 25.00 8.42 -3.63
N ASP A 339 24.62 8.58 -4.90
CA ASP A 339 24.30 9.87 -5.52
C ASP A 339 22.80 10.19 -5.34
N TYR A 340 22.50 10.91 -4.25
CA TYR A 340 21.14 11.30 -3.89
C TYR A 340 20.54 12.32 -4.86
N ASP A 341 21.35 13.22 -5.42
CA ASP A 341 20.88 14.24 -6.33
C ASP A 341 20.37 13.63 -7.64
N SER A 342 21.14 12.73 -8.24
CA SER A 342 20.68 12.00 -9.44
C SER A 342 19.49 11.10 -9.13
N ALA A 343 19.44 10.46 -7.96
CA ALA A 343 18.30 9.65 -7.56
C ALA A 343 17.00 10.44 -7.51
N VAL A 344 17.03 11.60 -6.84
CA VAL A 344 15.82 12.42 -6.63
C VAL A 344 15.45 13.20 -7.89
N ASN A 345 16.41 13.84 -8.57
CA ASN A 345 16.10 14.76 -9.67
C ASN A 345 15.96 14.05 -11.03
N ASP A 346 16.81 13.03 -11.31
CA ASP A 346 16.86 12.42 -12.63
C ASP A 346 16.03 11.13 -12.72
N ILE A 347 15.93 10.34 -11.61
CA ILE A 347 15.25 9.05 -11.62
C ILE A 347 13.83 9.17 -11.07
N ILE A 348 13.67 9.71 -9.85
CA ILE A 348 12.35 9.91 -9.22
C ILE A 348 11.63 11.11 -9.86
N GLY A 349 12.37 12.15 -10.21
CA GLY A 349 11.87 13.36 -10.84
C GLY A 349 11.19 14.33 -9.89
N GLY A 350 11.52 14.32 -8.57
CA GLY A 350 10.95 15.26 -7.60
C GLY A 350 10.92 14.74 -6.17
N GLY A 351 10.25 15.48 -5.29
CA GLY A 351 10.27 15.24 -3.84
C GLY A 351 11.51 15.82 -3.19
N GLY A 352 12.08 15.12 -2.22
CA GLY A 352 13.29 15.54 -1.53
C GLY A 352 14.05 14.38 -0.94
N VAL A 353 15.34 14.56 -0.67
CA VAL A 353 16.15 13.54 0.01
C VAL A 353 15.60 13.31 1.41
N ALA A 354 15.37 12.06 1.75
CA ALA A 354 14.87 11.67 3.07
C ALA A 354 15.97 11.79 4.12
N ALA A 355 15.67 12.41 5.26
CA ALA A 355 16.64 12.56 6.36
C ALA A 355 16.67 11.34 7.30
N GLY A 356 15.63 10.51 7.26
CA GLY A 356 15.45 9.36 8.14
C GLY A 356 14.26 8.51 7.72
N PRO A 357 13.79 7.61 8.59
CA PRO A 357 12.72 6.67 8.26
C PRO A 357 11.36 7.33 8.07
N VAL A 358 11.04 8.38 8.82
CA VAL A 358 9.72 9.02 8.82
C VAL A 358 9.66 10.12 7.76
N PRO A 359 8.69 10.08 6.83
CA PRO A 359 8.51 11.12 5.82
C PRO A 359 8.31 12.51 6.43
N ARG A 360 8.81 13.53 5.73
CA ARG A 360 8.83 14.92 6.19
C ARG A 360 7.44 15.48 6.53
N GLU A 361 6.42 15.08 5.80
CA GLU A 361 5.06 15.55 5.94
C GLU A 361 4.28 14.84 7.05
N MET A 362 4.86 13.80 7.65
CA MET A 362 4.23 13.06 8.75
C MET A 362 4.46 13.77 10.08
N ALA A 363 3.40 13.94 10.87
CA ALA A 363 3.53 14.43 12.23
C ALA A 363 4.48 13.52 13.04
N GLY A 364 5.42 14.12 13.80
CA GLY A 364 6.49 13.41 14.52
C GLY A 364 7.68 13.02 13.64
N HIS A 365 7.81 13.63 12.45
CA HIS A 365 9.08 13.66 11.73
C HIS A 365 10.12 14.46 12.53
N ASN A 366 11.29 13.87 12.75
CA ASN A 366 12.37 14.57 13.45
C ASN A 366 13.06 15.59 12.51
N GLY A 367 12.70 16.85 12.66
CA GLY A 367 13.20 17.96 11.85
C GLY A 367 14.68 18.31 12.07
N ASP A 368 15.34 17.77 13.09
CA ASP A 368 16.77 17.96 13.35
C ASP A 368 17.66 17.00 12.54
N LEU A 369 17.07 15.96 11.94
CA LEU A 369 17.79 15.05 11.05
C LEU A 369 18.19 15.75 9.75
N VAL A 370 19.42 15.50 9.31
CA VAL A 370 19.97 16.09 8.09
C VAL A 370 20.01 15.03 6.98
N PRO A 371 19.46 15.31 5.80
CA PRO A 371 19.59 14.42 4.65
C PRO A 371 21.05 14.14 4.30
N MET A 372 21.32 12.92 3.83
CA MET A 372 22.65 12.55 3.35
C MET A 372 22.95 13.21 1.99
N GLU A 373 24.23 13.47 1.76
CA GLU A 373 24.77 13.88 0.46
C GLU A 373 25.89 12.92 0.07
N GLN A 374 26.11 12.75 -1.23
CA GLN A 374 27.24 11.95 -1.72
C GLN A 374 28.56 12.63 -1.30
N ASP A 375 29.45 11.84 -0.68
CA ASP A 375 30.80 12.27 -0.30
C ASP A 375 31.76 11.07 -0.36
N LEU A 376 32.39 10.89 -1.52
CA LEU A 376 33.30 9.76 -1.77
C LEU A 376 34.54 9.78 -0.88
N ASP A 377 34.98 10.95 -0.43
CA ASP A 377 36.12 11.04 0.48
C ASP A 377 35.75 10.55 1.88
N LYS A 378 34.58 10.94 2.39
CA LYS A 378 34.04 10.36 3.62
C LYS A 378 33.75 8.86 3.50
N ALA A 379 33.23 8.41 2.36
CA ALA A 379 33.01 7.00 2.13
C ALA A 379 34.33 6.19 2.28
N LYS A 380 35.44 6.67 1.71
CA LYS A 380 36.77 6.07 1.86
C LYS A 380 37.26 6.12 3.31
N GLU A 381 37.05 7.26 4.03
CA GLU A 381 37.42 7.37 5.45
C GLU A 381 36.68 6.35 6.33
N PHE A 382 35.45 5.99 5.99
CA PHE A 382 34.71 4.94 6.69
C PHE A 382 35.19 3.55 6.32
N LEU A 383 35.51 3.28 5.05
CA LEU A 383 36.13 2.00 4.66
C LEU A 383 37.47 1.78 5.34
N ASP A 384 38.29 2.83 5.52
CA ASP A 384 39.57 2.74 6.25
C ASP A 384 39.39 2.37 7.72
N LYS A 385 38.18 2.55 8.28
CA LYS A 385 37.83 2.21 9.68
C LYS A 385 37.04 0.90 9.79
N ALA A 386 36.65 0.33 8.67
CA ALA A 386 35.85 -0.88 8.63
C ALA A 386 36.68 -2.11 9.07
N ASP A 387 36.02 -3.10 9.61
CA ASP A 387 36.63 -4.40 9.95
C ASP A 387 36.90 -5.28 8.71
N TYR A 388 36.39 -4.86 7.54
CA TYR A 388 36.56 -5.51 6.23
C TYR A 388 37.34 -4.63 5.27
N SER A 389 38.42 -5.17 4.65
CA SER A 389 39.05 -4.54 3.50
C SER A 389 38.16 -4.61 2.24
N VAL A 390 38.44 -3.78 1.23
CA VAL A 390 37.70 -3.84 -0.05
C VAL A 390 37.82 -5.20 -0.71
N GLU A 391 39.00 -5.85 -0.62
CA GLU A 391 39.22 -7.20 -1.14
C GLU A 391 38.30 -8.22 -0.44
N GLU A 392 38.18 -8.17 0.90
CA GLU A 392 37.31 -9.06 1.66
C GLU A 392 35.82 -8.81 1.35
N ILE A 393 35.42 -7.53 1.21
CA ILE A 393 34.06 -7.17 0.77
C ILE A 393 33.74 -7.80 -0.59
N ASN A 394 34.66 -7.71 -1.54
CA ASN A 394 34.48 -8.27 -2.88
C ASN A 394 34.52 -9.82 -2.87
N GLU A 395 35.29 -10.45 -1.97
CA GLU A 395 35.29 -11.91 -1.81
C GLU A 395 33.98 -12.42 -1.19
N ILE A 396 33.39 -11.70 -0.24
CA ILE A 396 32.07 -12.00 0.32
C ILE A 396 30.98 -11.80 -0.71
N GLY A 397 31.08 -10.71 -1.50
CA GLY A 397 30.12 -10.30 -2.51
C GLY A 397 28.92 -9.55 -1.93
N LEU A 398 28.69 -8.33 -2.39
CA LEU A 398 27.51 -7.55 -2.04
C LEU A 398 26.38 -7.83 -3.03
N GLU A 399 25.19 -8.13 -2.51
CA GLU A 399 23.96 -8.32 -3.28
C GLU A 399 22.97 -7.18 -3.00
N HIS A 400 22.46 -6.58 -4.07
CA HIS A 400 21.38 -5.61 -4.05
C HIS A 400 20.17 -6.16 -4.79
N VAL A 401 19.09 -6.47 -4.06
CA VAL A 401 17.86 -6.98 -4.65
C VAL A 401 16.96 -5.82 -5.08
N VAL A 402 16.46 -5.90 -6.32
CA VAL A 402 15.49 -4.96 -6.91
C VAL A 402 14.25 -5.74 -7.36
N VAL A 403 13.09 -5.09 -7.40
CA VAL A 403 11.86 -5.73 -7.90
C VAL A 403 11.93 -5.86 -9.42
N ALA A 404 11.77 -7.09 -9.93
CA ALA A 404 11.81 -7.39 -11.35
C ALA A 404 10.65 -6.71 -12.09
N GLY A 405 10.96 -6.13 -13.25
CA GLY A 405 9.98 -5.42 -14.08
C GLY A 405 9.78 -3.94 -13.73
N THR A 406 10.40 -3.45 -12.65
CA THR A 406 10.31 -2.04 -12.25
C THR A 406 11.58 -1.29 -12.68
N GLU A 407 11.47 -0.48 -13.74
CA GLU A 407 12.61 0.24 -14.32
C GLU A 407 13.24 1.23 -13.34
N LEU A 408 12.44 1.97 -12.57
CA LEU A 408 12.93 2.89 -11.55
C LEU A 408 13.82 2.17 -10.54
N GLN A 409 13.39 1.03 -10.02
CA GLN A 409 14.19 0.27 -9.05
C GLN A 409 15.48 -0.28 -9.67
N ARG A 410 15.44 -0.68 -10.94
CA ARG A 410 16.64 -1.11 -11.68
C ARG A 410 17.65 0.03 -11.82
N GLN A 411 17.17 1.24 -12.17
CA GLN A 411 18.03 2.43 -12.27
C GLN A 411 18.66 2.81 -10.93
N MET A 412 17.91 2.72 -9.83
CA MET A 412 18.41 2.95 -8.48
C MET A 412 19.51 1.93 -8.09
N GLY A 413 19.33 0.66 -8.44
CA GLY A 413 20.37 -0.36 -8.25
C GLY A 413 21.65 -0.04 -9.03
N LEU A 414 21.54 0.39 -10.29
CA LEU A 414 22.68 0.79 -11.12
C LEU A 414 23.38 2.05 -10.58
N LEU A 415 22.63 3.01 -10.07
CA LEU A 415 23.18 4.22 -9.46
C LEU A 415 24.00 3.86 -8.20
N ASN A 416 23.47 2.97 -7.35
CA ASN A 416 24.21 2.45 -6.20
C ASN A 416 25.49 1.70 -6.62
N GLN A 417 25.38 0.85 -7.63
CA GLN A 417 26.54 0.14 -8.19
C GLN A 417 27.62 1.12 -8.68
N ALA A 418 27.24 2.18 -9.37
CA ALA A 418 28.17 3.20 -9.85
C ALA A 418 28.93 3.88 -8.71
N GLY A 419 28.22 4.28 -7.62
CA GLY A 419 28.85 4.89 -6.45
C GLY A 419 29.83 3.93 -5.74
N LEU A 420 29.47 2.66 -5.58
CA LEU A 420 30.33 1.66 -4.96
C LEU A 420 31.56 1.31 -5.82
N ASN A 421 31.44 1.31 -7.14
CA ASN A 421 32.57 1.11 -8.05
C ASN A 421 33.65 2.18 -7.89
N GLU A 422 33.30 3.45 -7.55
CA GLU A 422 34.27 4.51 -7.25
C GLU A 422 35.12 4.21 -5.97
N LEU A 423 34.63 3.31 -5.14
CA LEU A 423 35.32 2.79 -3.96
C LEU A 423 36.07 1.47 -4.23
N GLY A 424 35.94 0.90 -5.44
CA GLY A 424 36.47 -0.41 -5.80
C GLY A 424 35.65 -1.59 -5.27
N ILE A 425 34.41 -1.36 -4.87
CA ILE A 425 33.51 -2.38 -4.37
C ILE A 425 32.60 -2.86 -5.49
N ASP A 426 32.58 -4.18 -5.72
CA ASP A 426 31.71 -4.86 -6.67
C ASP A 426 30.32 -5.06 -6.06
N LEU A 427 29.26 -4.72 -6.81
CA LEU A 427 27.86 -4.93 -6.41
C LEU A 427 27.11 -5.77 -7.42
N GLU A 428 26.52 -6.89 -6.98
CA GLU A 428 25.60 -7.68 -7.78
C GLU A 428 24.17 -7.14 -7.65
N ILE A 429 23.54 -6.77 -8.78
CA ILE A 429 22.13 -6.39 -8.83
C ILE A 429 21.32 -7.63 -9.18
N ASN A 430 20.42 -8.05 -8.27
CA ASN A 430 19.62 -9.25 -8.42
C ASN A 430 18.13 -8.88 -8.54
N PRO A 431 17.52 -8.91 -9.75
CA PRO A 431 16.11 -8.65 -9.94
C PRO A 431 15.27 -9.87 -9.49
N LEU A 432 14.36 -9.68 -8.52
CA LEU A 432 13.46 -10.71 -8.01
C LEU A 432 12.00 -10.29 -8.16
N GLN A 433 11.14 -11.27 -8.42
CA GLN A 433 9.69 -11.07 -8.30
C GLN A 433 9.33 -10.77 -6.85
N TRP A 434 8.31 -9.91 -6.63
CA TRP A 434 7.90 -9.44 -5.31
C TRP A 434 7.71 -10.57 -4.30
N ALA A 435 6.95 -11.62 -4.66
CA ALA A 435 6.73 -12.77 -3.78
C ALA A 435 8.02 -13.46 -3.34
N ARG A 436 9.04 -13.51 -4.22
CA ARG A 436 10.35 -14.10 -3.88
C ARG A 436 11.16 -13.20 -2.97
N LEU A 437 11.07 -11.89 -3.17
CA LEU A 437 11.71 -10.89 -2.30
C LEU A 437 11.15 -10.99 -0.88
N THR A 438 9.81 -10.98 -0.74
CA THR A 438 9.14 -11.07 0.57
C THR A 438 9.40 -12.39 1.28
N ASP A 439 9.47 -13.51 0.56
CA ASP A 439 9.86 -14.81 1.12
C ASP A 439 11.29 -14.77 1.68
N ARG A 440 12.24 -14.14 0.98
CA ARG A 440 13.61 -13.97 1.47
C ARG A 440 13.72 -13.07 2.71
N ALA A 441 12.82 -12.12 2.88
CA ALA A 441 12.82 -11.20 4.03
C ALA A 441 12.45 -11.86 5.37
N THR A 442 12.09 -13.14 5.37
CA THR A 442 11.61 -13.86 6.57
C THR A 442 12.71 -14.25 7.57
N SER A 443 13.99 -14.17 7.20
CA SER A 443 15.13 -14.39 8.09
C SER A 443 16.32 -13.52 7.69
N ALA A 444 17.17 -13.15 8.64
CA ALA A 444 18.37 -12.36 8.37
C ALA A 444 19.33 -13.09 7.40
N GLU A 445 19.43 -14.41 7.48
CA GLU A 445 20.29 -15.22 6.62
C GLU A 445 19.85 -15.16 5.14
N SER A 446 18.53 -15.25 4.87
CA SER A 446 17.98 -15.24 3.51
C SER A 446 17.82 -13.82 2.93
N THR A 447 17.71 -12.79 3.78
CA THR A 447 17.63 -11.39 3.36
C THR A 447 18.92 -10.98 2.65
N ALA A 448 18.82 -10.23 1.54
CA ALA A 448 19.96 -9.67 0.83
C ALA A 448 20.74 -8.67 1.71
N HIS A 449 21.92 -8.26 1.26
CA HIS A 449 22.67 -7.18 1.92
C HIS A 449 21.94 -5.85 1.81
N MET A 450 21.31 -5.61 0.65
CA MET A 450 20.50 -4.42 0.34
C MET A 450 19.27 -4.81 -0.47
N THR A 451 18.19 -4.04 -0.32
CA THR A 451 16.96 -4.21 -1.08
C THR A 451 16.36 -2.84 -1.39
N ASN A 452 15.77 -2.65 -2.56
CA ASN A 452 14.97 -1.46 -2.83
C ASN A 452 13.57 -1.60 -2.24
N ILE A 453 13.15 -0.66 -1.39
CA ILE A 453 11.81 -0.67 -0.80
C ILE A 453 11.17 0.71 -0.93
N PHE A 454 9.95 0.72 -1.45
CA PHE A 454 8.98 1.80 -1.24
C PHE A 454 8.14 1.42 -0.03
N HIS A 455 8.19 2.24 1.01
CA HIS A 455 7.36 2.06 2.20
C HIS A 455 6.38 3.22 2.33
N THR A 456 5.12 2.97 1.97
CA THR A 456 4.01 3.91 2.17
C THR A 456 3.40 3.70 3.55
N ALA A 457 3.05 4.79 4.23
CA ALA A 457 2.41 4.73 5.53
C ALA A 457 1.13 3.90 5.48
N LYS A 458 1.03 2.92 6.39
CA LYS A 458 -0.19 2.12 6.57
C LYS A 458 -1.22 2.83 7.45
N MET A 459 -0.75 3.79 8.23
CA MET A 459 -1.52 4.62 9.15
C MET A 459 -0.84 5.99 9.26
N PRO A 460 -1.56 7.07 9.59
CA PRO A 460 -1.00 8.41 9.73
C PRO A 460 -0.25 8.55 11.08
N SER A 461 0.78 7.73 11.28
CA SER A 461 1.59 7.70 12.50
C SER A 461 3.03 7.28 12.19
N PRO A 462 4.03 7.88 12.85
CA PRO A 462 5.43 7.47 12.76
C PRO A 462 5.66 6.00 13.12
N ASP A 463 4.74 5.38 13.84
CA ASP A 463 4.75 3.94 14.15
C ASP A 463 4.92 3.07 12.90
N SER A 464 4.28 3.49 11.79
CA SER A 464 4.41 2.81 10.48
C SER A 464 5.85 2.75 9.97
N HIS A 465 6.65 3.77 10.23
CA HIS A 465 8.01 3.93 9.73
C HIS A 465 9.10 3.69 10.78
N THR A 466 8.72 3.46 12.01
CA THR A 466 9.66 3.22 13.12
C THR A 466 9.46 1.85 13.73
N TYR A 467 8.33 1.59 14.40
CA TYR A 467 8.08 0.30 15.05
C TYR A 467 8.00 -0.84 14.04
N LEU A 468 7.23 -0.68 12.95
CA LEU A 468 7.09 -1.73 11.94
C LEU A 468 8.40 -2.02 11.19
N MET A 469 9.33 -1.06 11.14
CA MET A 469 10.61 -1.24 10.45
C MET A 469 11.75 -1.71 11.36
N TYR A 470 11.76 -1.28 12.64
CA TYR A 470 12.94 -1.42 13.51
C TYR A 470 12.68 -2.09 14.85
N HIS A 471 11.44 -2.34 15.27
CA HIS A 471 11.21 -3.07 16.50
C HIS A 471 11.45 -4.58 16.28
N PRO A 472 12.11 -5.30 17.24
CA PRO A 472 12.43 -6.73 17.07
C PRO A 472 11.23 -7.63 16.79
N SER A 473 10.03 -7.28 17.28
CA SER A 473 8.80 -8.06 17.00
C SER A 473 8.37 -8.00 15.53
N SER A 474 8.85 -6.99 14.77
CA SER A 474 8.54 -6.82 13.34
C SER A 474 9.53 -7.56 12.43
N PHE A 475 10.61 -8.10 12.97
CA PHE A 475 11.61 -8.82 12.18
C PHE A 475 11.02 -10.05 11.48
N GLY A 476 11.42 -10.26 10.23
CA GLY A 476 10.88 -11.32 9.38
C GLY A 476 9.71 -10.87 8.50
N SER A 477 9.40 -9.56 8.50
CA SER A 477 8.52 -8.94 7.54
C SER A 477 9.31 -8.22 6.43
N TYR A 478 8.69 -8.05 5.26
CA TYR A 478 9.32 -7.33 4.14
C TYR A 478 9.59 -5.84 4.45
N ILE A 479 8.97 -5.28 5.47
CA ILE A 479 9.16 -3.90 5.92
C ILE A 479 10.43 -3.79 6.77
N SER A 480 10.75 -4.83 7.57
CA SER A 480 11.85 -4.82 8.55
C SER A 480 13.07 -5.63 8.07
N GLN A 481 13.60 -5.29 6.89
CA GLN A 481 14.71 -6.02 6.27
C GLN A 481 16.10 -5.62 6.76
N SER A 482 16.20 -4.53 7.53
CA SER A 482 17.48 -4.11 8.10
C SER A 482 17.96 -5.02 9.24
N TRP A 483 17.05 -5.77 9.88
CA TRP A 483 17.35 -6.61 11.04
C TRP A 483 18.10 -5.86 12.15
N TYR A 484 17.85 -4.54 12.22
CA TYR A 484 18.52 -3.63 13.14
C TYR A 484 17.58 -3.17 14.25
N SER A 485 18.03 -3.30 15.46
CA SER A 485 17.48 -2.68 16.67
C SER A 485 18.52 -2.67 17.77
N THR A 486 18.31 -1.83 18.76
CA THR A 486 19.00 -1.87 20.05
C THR A 486 17.97 -1.96 21.16
N ASP A 487 18.38 -2.36 22.38
CA ASP A 487 17.47 -2.36 23.52
C ASP A 487 16.87 -0.97 23.78
N GLU A 488 17.64 0.10 23.52
CA GLU A 488 17.20 1.49 23.66
C GLU A 488 16.15 1.86 22.61
N ILE A 489 16.37 1.53 21.33
CA ILE A 489 15.38 1.74 20.26
C ILE A 489 14.07 1.00 20.58
N ALA A 490 14.17 -0.28 20.93
CA ALA A 490 13.00 -1.09 21.26
C ALA A 490 12.21 -0.50 22.44
N ALA A 491 12.89 -0.11 23.51
CA ALA A 491 12.27 0.49 24.70
C ALA A 491 11.60 1.85 24.36
N THR A 492 12.27 2.72 23.60
CA THR A 492 11.74 4.03 23.21
C THR A 492 10.47 3.87 22.33
N LEU A 493 10.47 2.91 21.40
CA LEU A 493 9.32 2.61 20.56
C LEU A 493 8.15 2.02 21.37
N GLU A 494 8.43 1.17 22.35
CA GLU A 494 7.39 0.66 23.26
C GLU A 494 6.82 1.78 24.16
N GLU A 495 7.65 2.71 24.64
CA GLU A 495 7.20 3.88 25.40
C GLU A 495 6.31 4.78 24.53
N ALA A 496 6.69 5.01 23.27
CA ALA A 496 5.87 5.75 22.32
C ALA A 496 4.49 5.09 22.17
N ARG A 497 4.43 3.78 21.96
CA ARG A 497 3.16 3.04 21.82
C ARG A 497 2.27 3.08 23.05
N LYS A 498 2.85 3.15 24.24
CA LYS A 498 2.10 3.25 25.52
C LYS A 498 1.60 4.67 25.80
N SER A 499 2.18 5.69 25.17
CA SER A 499 1.78 7.09 25.40
C SER A 499 0.49 7.42 24.67
N THR A 500 -0.56 7.75 25.43
CA THR A 500 -1.86 8.20 24.91
C THR A 500 -1.90 9.69 24.63
N ASP A 501 -1.02 10.48 25.27
CA ASP A 501 -0.80 11.88 24.93
C ASP A 501 -0.06 12.00 23.61
N LEU A 502 -0.69 12.65 22.63
CA LEU A 502 -0.16 12.73 21.26
C LEU A 502 1.21 13.40 21.20
N GLN A 503 1.37 14.53 21.91
CA GLN A 503 2.64 15.30 21.85
C GLN A 503 3.79 14.48 22.44
N SER A 504 3.60 13.90 23.61
CA SER A 504 4.62 13.04 24.25
C SER A 504 4.95 11.81 23.38
N ARG A 505 3.97 11.26 22.69
CA ARG A 505 4.15 10.13 21.78
C ARG A 505 4.99 10.53 20.57
N LEU A 506 4.71 11.68 19.95
CA LEU A 506 5.47 12.18 18.80
C LEU A 506 6.93 12.48 19.18
N GLU A 507 7.17 13.10 20.35
CA GLU A 507 8.53 13.34 20.87
C GLU A 507 9.32 12.03 21.05
N LYS A 508 8.67 10.95 21.50
CA LYS A 508 9.30 9.61 21.59
C LYS A 508 9.64 9.03 20.22
N TYR A 509 8.80 9.23 19.22
CA TYR A 509 9.13 8.81 17.86
C TYR A 509 10.27 9.65 17.24
N GLU A 510 10.37 10.94 17.55
CA GLU A 510 11.50 11.77 17.14
C GLU A 510 12.81 11.29 17.79
N GLU A 511 12.79 10.94 19.09
CA GLU A 511 13.92 10.34 19.80
C GLU A 511 14.35 9.02 19.15
N ALA A 512 13.39 8.11 18.88
CA ALA A 512 13.65 6.83 18.23
C ALA A 512 14.28 7.00 16.83
N GLN A 513 13.83 7.97 16.04
CA GLN A 513 14.40 8.26 14.72
C GLN A 513 15.88 8.65 14.81
N ALA A 514 16.27 9.48 15.79
CA ALA A 514 17.66 9.85 16.00
C ALA A 514 18.54 8.63 16.29
N LEU A 515 18.09 7.76 17.22
CA LEU A 515 18.78 6.51 17.57
C LEU A 515 18.89 5.56 16.37
N ILE A 516 17.82 5.44 15.56
CA ILE A 516 17.80 4.58 14.37
C ILE A 516 18.82 5.07 13.34
N VAL A 517 18.79 6.37 13.00
CA VAL A 517 19.67 6.95 11.97
C VAL A 517 21.15 6.86 12.38
N GLU A 518 21.48 6.98 13.67
CA GLU A 518 22.85 6.82 14.17
C GLU A 518 23.46 5.46 13.79
N GLY A 519 22.66 4.40 13.81
CA GLY A 519 23.07 3.03 13.42
C GLY A 519 23.20 2.79 11.93
N MET A 520 22.79 3.73 11.08
CA MET A 520 22.79 3.60 9.62
C MET A 520 22.20 2.26 9.11
N PRO A 521 20.97 1.91 9.50
CA PRO A 521 20.36 0.65 9.07
C PRO A 521 19.79 0.73 7.65
N SER A 522 19.78 1.90 7.04
CA SER A 522 19.25 2.14 5.70
C SER A 522 19.96 3.30 5.01
N VAL A 523 20.05 3.25 3.70
CA VAL A 523 20.28 4.43 2.85
C VAL A 523 18.90 5.07 2.63
N TYR A 524 18.62 6.20 3.31
CA TYR A 524 17.37 6.94 3.17
C TYR A 524 17.46 7.84 1.95
N ILE A 525 16.70 7.54 0.89
CA ILE A 525 16.92 8.14 -0.42
C ILE A 525 15.96 9.30 -0.66
N ALA A 526 14.65 9.04 -0.61
CA ALA A 526 13.68 10.07 -0.96
C ALA A 526 12.36 9.91 -0.24
N ASN A 527 11.65 11.04 -0.11
CA ASN A 527 10.21 11.08 0.02
C ASN A 527 9.63 11.44 -1.36
N PRO A 528 9.30 10.45 -2.20
CA PRO A 528 8.83 10.72 -3.55
C PRO A 528 7.45 11.38 -3.52
N PRO A 529 7.13 12.24 -4.50
CA PRO A 529 5.80 12.81 -4.59
C PRO A 529 4.79 11.78 -5.09
N TYR A 530 3.53 11.94 -4.70
CA TYR A 530 2.42 11.23 -5.31
C TYR A 530 2.04 11.90 -6.63
N ARG A 531 1.91 11.12 -7.70
CA ARG A 531 1.54 11.58 -9.05
C ARG A 531 0.52 10.65 -9.66
N ILE A 532 -0.50 11.23 -10.29
CA ILE A 532 -1.50 10.53 -11.11
C ILE A 532 -1.92 11.42 -12.26
N GLY A 533 -2.38 10.84 -13.36
CA GLY A 533 -3.07 11.58 -14.41
C GLY A 533 -4.54 11.75 -14.03
N ILE A 534 -5.06 12.98 -14.06
CA ILE A 534 -6.47 13.30 -13.79
C ILE A 534 -7.02 14.10 -14.96
N ASN A 535 -8.21 13.72 -15.44
CA ASN A 535 -8.92 14.51 -16.46
C ASN A 535 -9.27 15.89 -15.89
N GLU A 536 -9.04 16.95 -16.67
CA GLU A 536 -9.24 18.35 -16.26
C GLU A 536 -10.65 18.67 -15.78
N ASN A 537 -11.66 17.90 -16.22
CA ASN A 537 -13.05 18.08 -15.78
C ASN A 537 -13.41 17.34 -14.47
N VAL A 538 -12.49 16.62 -13.86
CA VAL A 538 -12.67 16.01 -12.53
C VAL A 538 -12.21 17.00 -11.47
N GLU A 539 -13.12 17.40 -10.59
CA GLU A 539 -12.87 18.30 -9.47
C GLU A 539 -13.03 17.56 -8.12
N GLY A 540 -12.57 18.17 -7.04
CA GLY A 540 -12.76 17.64 -5.68
C GLY A 540 -11.78 16.53 -5.27
N TRP A 541 -10.87 16.08 -6.14
CA TRP A 541 -9.88 15.08 -5.76
C TRP A 541 -8.96 15.58 -4.65
N GLN A 542 -8.79 14.76 -3.62
CA GLN A 542 -7.92 15.01 -2.48
C GLN A 542 -7.16 13.73 -2.11
N TYR A 543 -5.83 13.82 -2.07
CA TYR A 543 -4.98 12.74 -1.59
C TYR A 543 -4.80 12.83 -0.07
N ARG A 544 -4.95 11.70 0.63
CA ARG A 544 -4.88 11.66 2.11
C ARG A 544 -3.58 11.09 2.66
N GLY A 545 -2.57 10.88 1.83
CA GLY A 545 -1.20 10.53 2.24
C GLY A 545 -0.97 9.12 2.77
N VAL A 546 -2.01 8.39 3.14
CA VAL A 546 -1.96 7.03 3.68
C VAL A 546 -2.25 6.03 2.56
N MET A 547 -1.65 4.85 2.60
CA MET A 547 -1.92 3.79 1.63
C MET A 547 -3.41 3.48 1.54
N SER A 548 -3.93 3.36 0.33
CA SER A 548 -5.33 3.09 0.00
C SER A 548 -6.31 4.24 0.26
N PHE A 549 -5.81 5.43 0.63
CA PHE A 549 -6.61 6.66 0.72
C PHE A 549 -6.30 7.62 -0.43
N ASP A 550 -6.07 7.03 -1.62
CA ASP A 550 -5.67 7.79 -2.80
C ASP A 550 -6.82 8.63 -3.36
N TRP A 551 -8.06 8.12 -3.25
CA TRP A 551 -9.24 8.82 -3.71
C TRP A 551 -10.55 8.18 -3.20
N ASP A 552 -11.56 9.03 -3.09
CA ASP A 552 -12.94 8.71 -2.73
C ASP A 552 -13.81 9.32 -3.86
N VAL A 553 -14.44 8.46 -4.67
CA VAL A 553 -15.21 8.90 -5.85
C VAL A 553 -16.38 9.80 -5.45
N HIS A 554 -16.99 9.55 -4.27
CA HIS A 554 -18.08 10.38 -3.75
C HIS A 554 -17.65 11.84 -3.54
N SER A 555 -16.40 12.10 -3.14
CA SER A 555 -15.87 13.45 -2.92
C SER A 555 -15.56 14.20 -4.22
N MET A 556 -15.56 13.50 -5.36
CA MET A 556 -15.26 14.07 -6.66
C MET A 556 -16.52 14.39 -7.46
N THR A 557 -16.39 15.35 -8.35
CA THR A 557 -17.46 15.80 -9.24
C THR A 557 -16.93 16.03 -10.63
N ARG A 558 -17.81 16.05 -11.63
CA ARG A 558 -17.46 16.41 -12.99
C ARG A 558 -17.91 17.84 -13.31
N SER A 559 -16.95 18.75 -13.56
CA SER A 559 -17.24 20.10 -14.03
C SER A 559 -17.41 20.14 -15.55
N GLY A 560 -18.34 20.97 -16.05
CA GLY A 560 -18.45 21.32 -17.46
C GLY A 560 -19.66 20.75 -18.21
N GLU A 561 -19.92 21.30 -19.44
CA GLU A 561 -21.11 21.18 -20.26
C GLU A 561 -21.45 19.75 -20.78
N GLY A 562 -21.25 18.71 -19.96
CA GLY A 562 -21.42 17.31 -20.34
C GLY A 562 -22.84 16.72 -20.13
N ARG A 563 -23.73 17.39 -19.39
CA ARG A 563 -25.12 16.95 -19.29
C ARG A 563 -25.92 17.56 -20.45
N ALA A 564 -25.95 16.88 -21.60
CA ALA A 564 -27.02 17.12 -22.58
C ALA A 564 -28.34 16.71 -21.90
N LYS A 565 -29.19 17.71 -21.64
CA LYS A 565 -30.55 17.53 -21.11
C LYS A 565 -31.40 16.71 -22.07
#